data_6fd961f88217c68b0bd669cd533b3396
#
_entry.id   6fd961f88217c68b0bd669cd533b3396
#
_cell.length_a   1.000
_cell.length_b   1.000
_cell.length_c   1.000
_cell.angle_alpha   90.00
_cell.angle_beta   90.00
_cell.angle_gamma   90.00
#
_symmetry.space_group_name_H-M   'P 1'
#
loop_
_entity.id
_entity.type
_entity.pdbx_description
1 polymer ?
#
loop_
_entity_poly.entity_id
_entity_poly.type
_entity_poly.pdbx_seq_one_letter_code
_entity_poly.pdbx_strand_id
1 'polypeptide(L)'
;NDAGQTVRIPEIGTQAKDSDTENDVSKADKEVTIIDTVSYSNLKEGKKYTVKGTLMDQKTGKPVVDAKGQQITSEASFVAESSSGTVDVKFTFDGSNLQGETIVVFEKLYYGEKLLAVHTDIEDESQTIIFPWLKTTATDVDSNTKNALADEQITIKDVVEYKNLIPGQEYTLKGVIMDKETGKPLHCLLYTSDAADEARSVD
;
A
#
# COMPACT_ATOMS: atom_id res chain seq x y z
N ASN A 1 42.59 8.15 19.04
CA ASN A 1 41.18 8.54 19.01
C ASN A 1 40.73 8.78 20.45
N ASP A 2 40.46 10.04 20.75
CA ASP A 2 39.91 10.44 22.07
C ASP A 2 38.38 10.24 22.04
N ALA A 3 37.88 9.21 22.71
CA ALA A 3 36.46 8.89 22.81
C ALA A 3 35.65 10.04 23.48
N GLY A 4 36.29 10.93 24.23
CA GLY A 4 35.68 12.09 24.87
C GLY A 4 35.37 13.24 23.89
N GLN A 5 35.93 13.21 22.69
CA GLN A 5 35.74 14.23 21.66
C GLN A 5 34.91 13.73 20.44
N THR A 6 34.39 12.52 20.51
CA THR A 6 33.61 11.94 19.42
C THR A 6 32.14 12.28 19.55
N VAL A 7 31.58 12.98 18.57
CA VAL A 7 30.14 13.19 18.40
C VAL A 7 29.61 12.20 17.38
N ARG A 8 28.58 11.45 17.74
CA ARG A 8 27.87 10.55 16.84
C ARG A 8 26.65 11.24 16.28
N ILE A 9 26.47 11.17 14.97
CA ILE A 9 25.28 11.68 14.29
C ILE A 9 24.43 10.45 13.92
N PRO A 10 23.31 10.21 14.59
CA PRO A 10 22.38 9.15 14.24
C PRO A 10 21.78 9.36 12.84
N GLU A 11 21.62 8.26 12.12
CA GLU A 11 20.96 8.22 10.82
C GLU A 11 19.91 7.10 10.82
N ILE A 12 18.85 7.27 10.07
CA ILE A 12 17.85 6.24 9.78
C ILE A 12 17.65 6.14 8.27
N GLY A 13 17.43 4.90 7.81
CA GLY A 13 16.92 4.56 6.49
C GLY A 13 15.77 3.59 6.67
N THR A 14 14.81 3.61 5.78
CA THR A 14 13.54 2.93 6.02
C THR A 14 13.05 2.20 4.76
N GLN A 15 12.23 1.16 4.94
CA GLN A 15 11.59 0.43 3.85
C GLN A 15 10.21 -0.05 4.29
N ALA A 16 9.16 0.51 3.68
CA ALA A 16 7.79 0.14 3.94
C ALA A 16 7.31 -0.99 3.02
N LYS A 17 6.47 -1.87 3.56
CA LYS A 17 5.79 -2.95 2.81
C LYS A 17 4.43 -3.23 3.40
N ASP A 18 3.50 -3.61 2.55
CA ASP A 18 2.26 -4.23 3.00
C ASP A 18 2.54 -5.65 3.48
N SER A 19 1.95 -6.05 4.61
CA SER A 19 2.23 -7.34 5.24
C SER A 19 1.66 -8.55 4.49
N ASP A 20 0.59 -8.36 3.72
CA ASP A 20 -0.10 -9.43 3.01
C ASP A 20 0.53 -9.70 1.65
N THR A 21 0.95 -8.65 0.96
CA THR A 21 1.57 -8.75 -0.37
C THR A 21 3.09 -8.86 -0.31
N GLU A 22 3.70 -8.50 0.84
CA GLU A 22 5.15 -8.44 1.07
C GLU A 22 5.89 -7.48 0.11
N ASN A 23 5.16 -6.52 -0.48
CA ASN A 23 5.69 -5.51 -1.40
C ASN A 23 5.02 -4.13 -1.16
N ASP A 24 5.21 -3.20 -2.08
CA ASP A 24 4.74 -1.82 -2.05
C ASP A 24 3.30 -1.63 -2.57
N VAL A 25 2.59 -2.71 -2.92
CA VAL A 25 1.21 -2.66 -3.37
C VAL A 25 0.29 -3.23 -2.30
N SER A 26 -0.65 -2.43 -1.83
CA SER A 26 -1.63 -2.81 -0.82
C SER A 26 -3.06 -2.83 -1.38
N LYS A 27 -3.89 -3.68 -0.82
CA LYS A 27 -5.33 -3.69 -1.09
C LYS A 27 -6.03 -2.70 -0.16
N ALA A 28 -6.86 -1.83 -0.73
CA ALA A 28 -7.69 -0.92 0.05
C ALA A 28 -8.85 -1.68 0.71
N ASP A 29 -8.69 -2.11 1.96
CA ASP A 29 -9.72 -2.78 2.74
C ASP A 29 -9.77 -2.29 4.20
N LYS A 30 -10.57 -2.97 5.03
CA LYS A 30 -10.81 -2.53 6.42
C LYS A 30 -9.66 -2.80 7.38
N GLU A 31 -8.72 -3.65 7.01
CA GLU A 31 -7.62 -4.06 7.88
C GLU A 31 -6.33 -4.13 7.06
N VAL A 32 -5.79 -2.96 6.74
CA VAL A 32 -4.49 -2.82 6.09
C VAL A 32 -3.40 -2.85 7.16
N THR A 33 -2.35 -3.62 6.92
CA THR A 33 -1.16 -3.62 7.79
C THR A 33 0.08 -3.29 6.97
N ILE A 34 0.70 -2.15 7.27
CA ILE A 34 1.98 -1.74 6.71
C ILE A 34 3.06 -1.98 7.78
N ILE A 35 4.16 -2.60 7.36
CA ILE A 35 5.37 -2.77 8.17
C ILE A 35 6.46 -1.93 7.55
N ASP A 36 6.95 -0.96 8.32
CA ASP A 36 8.11 -0.17 7.94
C ASP A 36 9.33 -0.63 8.73
N THR A 37 10.32 -1.18 8.03
CA THR A 37 11.59 -1.61 8.62
C THR A 37 12.56 -0.46 8.62
N VAL A 38 12.77 0.12 9.80
CA VAL A 38 13.69 1.25 10.01
C VAL A 38 15.09 0.72 10.36
N SER A 39 16.05 0.96 9.50
CA SER A 39 17.47 0.76 9.78
C SER A 39 18.03 1.98 10.51
N TYR A 40 18.89 1.76 11.49
CA TYR A 40 19.54 2.85 12.22
C TYR A 40 21.06 2.66 12.29
N SER A 41 21.77 3.77 12.38
CA SER A 41 23.21 3.79 12.60
C SER A 41 23.63 4.84 13.63
N ASN A 42 24.84 4.68 14.17
CA ASN A 42 25.48 5.59 15.14
C ASN A 42 24.73 5.77 16.47
N LEU A 43 23.87 4.82 16.85
CA LEU A 43 23.21 4.84 18.16
C LEU A 43 24.16 4.37 19.27
N LYS A 44 23.87 4.79 20.51
CA LYS A 44 24.58 4.32 21.69
C LYS A 44 23.96 3.02 22.17
N GLU A 45 24.76 1.95 22.21
CA GLU A 45 24.36 0.64 22.73
C GLU A 45 23.81 0.71 24.16
N GLY A 46 22.82 -0.12 24.48
CA GLY A 46 22.15 -0.22 25.77
C GLY A 46 21.21 0.94 26.09
N LYS A 47 20.97 1.87 25.15
CA LYS A 47 20.02 2.98 25.32
C LYS A 47 18.69 2.67 24.65
N LYS A 48 17.61 3.16 25.30
CA LYS A 48 16.25 3.04 24.76
C LYS A 48 15.98 4.20 23.80
N TYR A 49 15.46 3.87 22.62
CA TYR A 49 15.04 4.80 21.57
C TYR A 49 13.59 4.53 21.18
N THR A 50 12.97 5.52 20.53
CA THR A 50 11.62 5.38 19.97
C THR A 50 11.61 5.91 18.56
N VAL A 51 11.11 5.11 17.62
CA VAL A 51 10.74 5.55 16.27
C VAL A 51 9.26 5.86 16.26
N LYS A 52 8.89 6.99 15.70
CA LYS A 52 7.49 7.39 15.48
C LYS A 52 7.26 7.56 13.99
N GLY A 53 6.30 6.82 13.48
CA GLY A 53 5.92 6.85 12.08
C GLY A 53 4.57 7.56 11.86
N THR A 54 4.41 8.18 10.69
CA THR A 54 3.18 8.85 10.25
C THR A 54 2.93 8.52 8.79
N LEU A 55 1.73 8.09 8.44
CA LEU A 55 1.34 7.90 7.04
C LEU A 55 0.98 9.23 6.40
N MET A 56 1.57 9.52 5.24
CA MET A 56 1.37 10.74 4.48
C MET A 56 0.71 10.43 3.13
N ASP A 57 -0.27 11.20 2.75
CA ASP A 57 -0.81 11.18 1.39
C ASP A 57 0.20 11.86 0.45
N GLN A 58 0.72 11.10 -0.55
CA GLN A 58 1.78 11.58 -1.44
C GLN A 58 1.35 12.79 -2.25
N LYS A 59 0.12 12.79 -2.74
CA LYS A 59 -0.41 13.83 -3.62
C LYS A 59 -0.59 15.17 -2.91
N THR A 60 -1.05 15.15 -1.66
CA THR A 60 -1.37 16.36 -0.90
C THR A 60 -0.26 16.79 0.04
N GLY A 61 0.67 15.90 0.37
CA GLY A 61 1.70 16.09 1.39
C GLY A 61 1.14 16.23 2.80
N LYS A 62 -0.10 15.77 3.05
CA LYS A 62 -0.75 15.85 4.36
C LYS A 62 -0.81 14.47 5.03
N PRO A 63 -0.86 14.42 6.37
CA PRO A 63 -1.11 13.16 7.06
C PRO A 63 -2.42 12.50 6.63
N VAL A 64 -2.37 11.19 6.40
CA VAL A 64 -3.57 10.37 6.23
C VAL A 64 -4.33 10.32 7.55
N VAL A 65 -5.65 10.45 7.49
CA VAL A 65 -6.50 10.45 8.67
C VAL A 65 -7.51 9.30 8.62
N ASP A 66 -7.85 8.80 9.79
CA ASP A 66 -8.91 7.82 9.98
C ASP A 66 -10.32 8.44 9.82
N ALA A 67 -11.37 7.62 9.95
CA ALA A 67 -12.77 8.05 9.87
C ALA A 67 -13.16 9.08 10.95
N LYS A 68 -12.34 9.27 11.99
CA LYS A 68 -12.54 10.26 13.06
C LYS A 68 -11.72 11.54 12.83
N GLY A 69 -10.96 11.62 11.74
CA GLY A 69 -10.06 12.74 11.44
C GLY A 69 -8.75 12.71 12.23
N GLN A 70 -8.41 11.59 12.86
CA GLN A 70 -7.14 11.42 13.57
C GLN A 70 -6.06 10.91 12.61
N GLN A 71 -4.85 11.46 12.72
CA GLN A 71 -3.72 11.02 11.91
C GLN A 71 -3.39 9.56 12.18
N ILE A 72 -3.11 8.80 11.13
CA ILE A 72 -2.65 7.41 11.26
C ILE A 72 -1.17 7.44 11.57
N THR A 73 -0.85 7.09 12.81
CA THR A 73 0.51 7.07 13.34
C THR A 73 0.80 5.75 14.04
N SER A 74 2.06 5.40 14.14
CA SER A 74 2.53 4.25 14.93
C SER A 74 3.85 4.58 15.60
N GLU A 75 4.22 3.82 16.63
CA GLU A 75 5.52 3.96 17.28
C GLU A 75 6.10 2.61 17.72
N ALA A 76 7.41 2.50 17.65
CA ALA A 76 8.16 1.37 18.18
C ALA A 76 9.27 1.86 19.09
N SER A 77 9.31 1.30 20.32
CA SER A 77 10.39 1.55 21.29
C SER A 77 11.30 0.33 21.36
N PHE A 78 12.60 0.57 21.33
CA PHE A 78 13.61 -0.50 21.39
C PHE A 78 14.84 -0.08 22.20
N VAL A 79 15.63 -1.07 22.62
CA VAL A 79 16.96 -0.84 23.17
C VAL A 79 17.97 -1.20 22.08
N ALA A 80 18.85 -0.27 21.73
CA ALA A 80 19.87 -0.54 20.72
C ALA A 80 20.86 -1.58 21.25
N GLU A 81 20.87 -2.78 20.67
CA GLU A 81 21.80 -3.86 21.03
C GLU A 81 23.20 -3.61 20.48
N SER A 82 23.29 -2.84 19.42
CA SER A 82 24.54 -2.36 18.81
C SER A 82 24.37 -0.94 18.28
N SER A 83 25.45 -0.34 17.77
CA SER A 83 25.39 1.00 17.19
C SER A 83 24.57 1.07 15.89
N SER A 84 24.30 -0.07 15.26
CA SER A 84 23.50 -0.18 14.03
C SER A 84 22.59 -1.41 14.11
N GLY A 85 21.43 -1.34 13.51
CA GLY A 85 20.45 -2.42 13.51
C GLY A 85 19.15 -2.00 12.82
N THR A 86 18.09 -2.76 13.05
CA THR A 86 16.76 -2.49 12.49
C THR A 86 15.69 -2.57 13.56
N VAL A 87 14.56 -1.89 13.33
CA VAL A 87 13.34 -1.99 14.12
C VAL A 87 12.14 -1.81 13.21
N ASP A 88 11.09 -2.63 13.41
CA ASP A 88 9.86 -2.53 12.64
C ASP A 88 8.87 -1.60 13.33
N VAL A 89 8.28 -0.70 12.55
CA VAL A 89 7.14 0.14 12.92
C VAL A 89 5.91 -0.39 12.18
N LYS A 90 4.92 -0.87 12.94
CA LYS A 90 3.74 -1.50 12.37
C LYS A 90 2.55 -0.56 12.43
N PHE A 91 1.91 -0.32 11.28
CA PHE A 91 0.65 0.41 11.17
C PHE A 91 -0.47 -0.58 10.84
N THR A 92 -1.57 -0.53 11.58
CA THR A 92 -2.79 -1.28 11.25
C THR A 92 -3.96 -0.30 11.29
N PHE A 93 -4.70 -0.21 10.17
CA PHE A 93 -5.73 0.82 10.00
C PHE A 93 -6.78 0.40 8.96
N ASP A 94 -7.92 1.12 8.95
CA ASP A 94 -8.94 1.00 7.90
C ASP A 94 -8.50 1.81 6.68
N GLY A 95 -8.05 1.11 5.63
CA GLY A 95 -7.61 1.66 4.34
C GLY A 95 -8.69 1.65 3.26
N SER A 96 -9.96 1.37 3.58
CA SER A 96 -11.04 1.22 2.59
C SER A 96 -11.22 2.44 1.67
N ASN A 97 -10.82 3.62 2.13
CA ASN A 97 -10.92 4.88 1.38
C ASN A 97 -9.68 5.22 0.55
N LEU A 98 -8.66 4.35 0.55
CA LEU A 98 -7.39 4.62 -0.13
C LEU A 98 -7.32 4.07 -1.56
N GLN A 99 -8.41 3.58 -2.12
CA GLN A 99 -8.45 3.11 -3.51
C GLN A 99 -8.01 4.20 -4.50
N GLY A 100 -6.96 3.92 -5.27
CA GLY A 100 -6.38 4.86 -6.24
C GLY A 100 -5.45 5.90 -5.63
N GLU A 101 -5.16 5.81 -4.33
CA GLU A 101 -4.25 6.71 -3.63
C GLU A 101 -2.87 6.08 -3.42
N THR A 102 -1.90 6.92 -3.15
CA THR A 102 -0.52 6.53 -2.79
C THR A 102 -0.17 7.19 -1.46
N ILE A 103 0.40 6.42 -0.54
CA ILE A 103 0.87 6.93 0.74
C ILE A 103 2.38 6.76 0.86
N VAL A 104 3.00 7.59 1.67
CA VAL A 104 4.42 7.53 2.01
C VAL A 104 4.56 7.50 3.52
N VAL A 105 5.44 6.65 4.04
CA VAL A 105 5.67 6.55 5.48
C VAL A 105 6.80 7.50 5.88
N PHE A 106 6.55 8.35 6.87
CA PHE A 106 7.53 9.30 7.44
C PHE A 106 7.93 8.86 8.83
N GLU A 107 9.22 8.82 9.14
CA GLU A 107 9.76 8.41 10.43
C GLU A 107 10.58 9.49 11.11
N LYS A 108 10.51 9.44 12.46
CA LYS A 108 11.31 10.27 13.37
C LYS A 108 11.88 9.43 14.49
N LEU A 109 13.19 9.45 14.65
CA LEU A 109 13.90 8.75 15.72
C LEU A 109 14.11 9.67 16.92
N TYR A 110 13.80 9.17 18.11
CA TYR A 110 13.91 9.91 19.38
C TYR A 110 14.77 9.18 20.41
N TYR A 111 15.46 9.97 21.24
CA TYR A 111 16.03 9.55 22.51
C TYR A 111 15.34 10.32 23.64
N GLY A 112 14.47 9.68 24.41
CA GLY A 112 13.51 10.38 25.26
C GLY A 112 12.64 11.32 24.40
N GLU A 113 12.64 12.60 24.72
CA GLU A 113 11.91 13.63 23.95
C GLU A 113 12.75 14.31 22.88
N LYS A 114 14.05 13.97 22.78
CA LYS A 114 14.96 14.60 21.82
C LYS A 114 14.85 13.90 20.47
N LEU A 115 14.49 14.67 19.44
CA LEU A 115 14.56 14.24 18.03
C LEU A 115 16.04 14.10 17.64
N LEU A 116 16.40 12.94 17.08
CA LEU A 116 17.76 12.61 16.67
C LEU A 116 17.95 12.56 15.14
N ALA A 117 16.99 11.93 14.45
CA ALA A 117 17.01 11.78 13.00
C ALA A 117 15.59 11.76 12.45
N VAL A 118 15.46 12.09 11.17
CA VAL A 118 14.19 12.06 10.44
C VAL A 118 14.40 11.42 9.08
N HIS A 119 13.35 10.73 8.60
CA HIS A 119 13.21 10.32 7.21
C HIS A 119 11.82 10.78 6.75
N THR A 120 11.76 11.84 5.93
CA THR A 120 10.52 12.55 5.58
C THR A 120 10.52 13.03 4.13
N ASP A 121 11.06 12.20 3.23
CA ASP A 121 11.02 12.46 1.80
C ASP A 121 9.73 11.90 1.21
N ILE A 122 8.86 12.78 0.68
CA ILE A 122 7.56 12.40 0.12
C ILE A 122 7.69 11.65 -1.22
N GLU A 123 8.85 11.74 -1.88
CA GLU A 123 9.12 11.10 -3.15
C GLU A 123 9.95 9.80 -2.99
N ASP A 124 10.23 9.38 -1.76
CA ASP A 124 11.00 8.16 -1.52
C ASP A 124 10.20 6.92 -1.90
N GLU A 125 10.61 6.26 -2.98
CA GLU A 125 10.00 5.02 -3.48
C GLU A 125 10.06 3.88 -2.47
N SER A 126 11.10 3.81 -1.63
CA SER A 126 11.24 2.75 -0.61
C SER A 126 10.23 2.89 0.53
N GLN A 127 9.61 4.06 0.68
CA GLN A 127 8.61 4.39 1.68
C GLN A 127 7.19 4.47 1.12
N THR A 128 7.05 4.25 -0.18
CA THR A 128 5.79 4.44 -0.90
C THR A 128 4.98 3.15 -0.90
N ILE A 129 3.70 3.25 -0.55
CA ILE A 129 2.70 2.17 -0.66
C ILE A 129 1.58 2.62 -1.59
N ILE A 130 1.31 1.81 -2.59
CA ILE A 130 0.37 2.07 -3.67
C ILE A 130 -0.92 1.28 -3.42
N PHE A 131 -2.08 1.94 -3.55
CA PHE A 131 -3.39 1.33 -3.49
C PHE A 131 -4.06 1.35 -4.87
N PRO A 132 -4.01 0.24 -5.64
CA PRO A 132 -4.66 0.17 -6.94
C PRO A 132 -6.17 0.38 -6.86
N TRP A 133 -6.73 0.91 -7.95
CA TRP A 133 -8.16 1.02 -8.15
C TRP A 133 -8.57 0.33 -9.44
N LEU A 134 -9.63 -0.44 -9.37
CA LEU A 134 -10.22 -1.12 -10.52
C LEU A 134 -11.71 -0.83 -10.59
N LYS A 135 -12.21 -0.63 -11.81
CA LYS A 135 -13.63 -0.55 -12.12
C LYS A 135 -13.90 -1.35 -13.37
N THR A 136 -14.98 -2.11 -13.37
CA THR A 136 -15.36 -2.91 -14.52
C THR A 136 -16.72 -2.51 -15.08
N THR A 137 -16.89 -2.68 -16.39
CA THR A 137 -18.17 -2.46 -17.08
C THR A 137 -18.42 -3.58 -18.07
N ALA A 138 -19.35 -4.48 -17.70
CA ALA A 138 -19.76 -5.59 -18.55
C ALA A 138 -20.89 -5.16 -19.48
N THR A 139 -20.81 -5.64 -20.74
CA THR A 139 -21.86 -5.48 -21.76
C THR A 139 -21.99 -6.77 -22.56
N ASP A 140 -23.21 -7.06 -22.99
CA ASP A 140 -23.46 -8.08 -24.01
C ASP A 140 -22.99 -7.56 -25.36
N VAL A 141 -22.23 -8.37 -26.11
CA VAL A 141 -21.59 -7.96 -27.37
C VAL A 141 -22.62 -7.72 -28.45
N ASP A 142 -23.65 -8.57 -28.55
CA ASP A 142 -24.63 -8.52 -29.62
C ASP A 142 -25.59 -7.34 -29.50
N SER A 143 -26.09 -7.10 -28.30
CA SER A 143 -26.99 -5.98 -28.04
C SER A 143 -26.25 -4.66 -27.80
N ASN A 144 -24.94 -4.72 -27.49
CA ASN A 144 -24.12 -3.60 -26.98
C ASN A 144 -24.77 -2.90 -25.76
N THR A 145 -25.50 -3.65 -24.94
CA THR A 145 -26.17 -3.17 -23.73
C THR A 145 -25.89 -4.11 -22.55
N LYS A 146 -26.53 -3.83 -21.41
CA LYS A 146 -26.52 -4.71 -20.24
C LYS A 146 -27.59 -5.82 -20.27
N ASN A 147 -28.35 -5.89 -21.37
CA ASN A 147 -29.43 -6.85 -21.54
C ASN A 147 -29.07 -7.83 -22.68
N ALA A 148 -28.70 -9.04 -22.32
CA ALA A 148 -28.48 -10.13 -23.27
C ALA A 148 -29.78 -10.88 -23.53
N LEU A 149 -29.94 -11.41 -24.75
CA LEU A 149 -30.95 -12.43 -25.03
C LEU A 149 -30.49 -13.77 -24.43
N ALA A 150 -31.45 -14.51 -23.88
CA ALA A 150 -31.16 -15.86 -23.41
C ALA A 150 -31.15 -16.81 -24.63
N ASP A 151 -29.96 -17.07 -25.18
CA ASP A 151 -29.77 -18.03 -26.26
C ASP A 151 -28.61 -19.01 -25.98
N GLU A 152 -28.26 -19.83 -26.94
CA GLU A 152 -27.29 -20.91 -26.75
C GLU A 152 -25.85 -20.40 -26.55
N GLN A 153 -25.55 -19.20 -27.03
CA GLN A 153 -24.21 -18.59 -26.91
C GLN A 153 -24.32 -17.09 -26.62
N ILE A 154 -23.94 -16.72 -25.42
CA ILE A 154 -23.90 -15.32 -25.00
C ILE A 154 -22.44 -14.88 -24.87
N THR A 155 -22.08 -13.76 -25.48
CA THR A 155 -20.74 -13.17 -25.37
C THR A 155 -20.80 -11.90 -24.53
N ILE A 156 -20.11 -11.90 -23.40
CA ILE A 156 -20.00 -10.74 -22.51
C ILE A 156 -18.60 -10.15 -22.63
N LYS A 157 -18.54 -8.85 -22.95
CA LYS A 157 -17.32 -8.05 -22.89
C LYS A 157 -17.29 -7.30 -21.58
N ASP A 158 -16.22 -7.47 -20.78
CA ASP A 158 -15.97 -6.69 -19.58
C ASP A 158 -14.77 -5.77 -19.79
N VAL A 159 -15.02 -4.45 -19.71
CA VAL A 159 -13.98 -3.42 -19.84
C VAL A 159 -13.51 -3.09 -18.43
N VAL A 160 -12.19 -3.21 -18.22
CA VAL A 160 -11.55 -2.90 -16.94
C VAL A 160 -10.82 -1.58 -17.04
N GLU A 161 -11.25 -0.61 -16.25
CA GLU A 161 -10.55 0.65 -15.99
C GLU A 161 -9.69 0.49 -14.75
N TYR A 162 -8.48 1.03 -14.76
CA TYR A 162 -7.60 0.95 -13.60
C TYR A 162 -6.87 2.27 -13.35
N LYS A 163 -6.46 2.45 -12.09
CA LYS A 163 -5.58 3.53 -11.63
C LYS A 163 -4.53 2.96 -10.71
N ASN A 164 -3.41 3.67 -10.64
CA ASN A 164 -2.39 3.44 -9.65
C ASN A 164 -1.78 2.03 -9.71
N LEU A 165 -1.56 1.51 -10.94
CA LEU A 165 -0.75 0.33 -11.16
C LEU A 165 0.70 0.73 -11.44
N ILE A 166 1.65 -0.11 -11.06
CA ILE A 166 3.08 0.14 -11.29
C ILE A 166 3.40 -0.08 -12.76
N PRO A 167 3.90 0.92 -13.50
CA PRO A 167 4.28 0.76 -14.89
C PRO A 167 5.34 -0.33 -15.06
N GLY A 168 5.14 -1.20 -16.08
CA GLY A 168 6.06 -2.29 -16.39
C GLY A 168 5.90 -3.55 -15.52
N GLN A 169 5.03 -3.54 -14.51
CA GLN A 169 4.67 -4.71 -13.72
C GLN A 169 3.59 -5.53 -14.46
N GLU A 170 3.73 -6.85 -14.46
CA GLU A 170 2.71 -7.76 -14.99
C GLU A 170 1.60 -7.98 -13.95
N TYR A 171 0.34 -7.86 -14.39
CA TYR A 171 -0.85 -8.09 -13.57
C TYR A 171 -1.76 -9.12 -14.23
N THR A 172 -2.41 -9.96 -13.44
CA THR A 172 -3.37 -10.92 -13.93
C THR A 172 -4.78 -10.51 -13.53
N LEU A 173 -5.67 -10.36 -14.49
CA LEU A 173 -7.10 -10.15 -14.26
C LEU A 173 -7.83 -11.50 -14.25
N LYS A 174 -8.64 -11.74 -13.23
CA LYS A 174 -9.50 -12.92 -13.12
C LYS A 174 -10.95 -12.46 -13.01
N GLY A 175 -11.78 -12.82 -14.02
CA GLY A 175 -13.21 -12.55 -14.03
C GLY A 175 -14.02 -13.79 -13.64
N VAL A 176 -15.12 -13.60 -12.91
CA VAL A 176 -16.10 -14.62 -12.60
C VAL A 176 -17.49 -14.05 -12.80
N ILE A 177 -18.33 -14.74 -13.56
CA ILE A 177 -19.74 -14.37 -13.71
C ILE A 177 -20.49 -14.85 -12.47
N MET A 178 -21.18 -13.94 -11.79
CA MET A 178 -21.90 -14.20 -10.56
C MET A 178 -23.42 -14.10 -10.79
N ASP A 179 -24.16 -15.01 -10.22
CA ASP A 179 -25.60 -14.86 -10.09
C ASP A 179 -25.90 -13.79 -9.02
N LYS A 180 -26.64 -12.76 -9.43
CA LYS A 180 -26.92 -11.60 -8.56
C LYS A 180 -27.82 -11.90 -7.38
N GLU A 181 -28.76 -12.86 -7.53
CA GLU A 181 -29.73 -13.20 -6.48
C GLU A 181 -29.10 -14.12 -5.43
N THR A 182 -28.32 -15.10 -5.87
CA THR A 182 -27.72 -16.10 -4.98
C THR A 182 -26.33 -15.71 -4.48
N GLY A 183 -25.67 -14.77 -5.15
CA GLY A 183 -24.28 -14.37 -4.87
C GLY A 183 -23.27 -15.48 -5.15
N LYS A 184 -23.64 -16.50 -5.95
CA LYS A 184 -22.76 -17.64 -6.29
C LYS A 184 -22.25 -17.53 -7.72
N PRO A 185 -21.07 -18.12 -8.03
CA PRO A 185 -20.62 -18.25 -9.40
C PRO A 185 -21.65 -18.98 -10.27
N LEU A 186 -21.89 -18.48 -11.47
CA LEU A 186 -22.68 -19.20 -12.47
C LEU A 186 -21.85 -20.37 -12.99
N HIS A 187 -22.40 -21.59 -12.84
CA HIS A 187 -21.86 -22.80 -13.45
C HIS A 187 -22.47 -22.96 -14.85
N CYS A 188 -21.97 -22.20 -15.82
CA CYS A 188 -22.23 -22.44 -17.25
C CYS A 188 -20.96 -22.93 -17.93
N LEU A 189 -21.08 -23.49 -19.14
CA LEU A 189 -19.92 -23.77 -19.99
C LEU A 189 -19.30 -22.45 -20.44
N LEU A 190 -18.31 -21.96 -19.68
CA LEU A 190 -17.58 -20.75 -20.00
C LEU A 190 -16.47 -21.08 -21.00
N TYR A 191 -16.58 -20.53 -22.20
CA TYR A 191 -15.46 -20.43 -23.14
C TYR A 191 -14.83 -19.05 -22.95
N THR A 192 -13.64 -19.00 -22.36
CA THR A 192 -12.85 -17.76 -22.30
C THR A 192 -11.96 -17.68 -23.52
N SER A 193 -12.15 -16.66 -24.37
CA SER A 193 -11.11 -16.26 -25.30
C SER A 193 -10.09 -15.40 -24.54
N ASP A 194 -8.79 -15.60 -24.79
CA ASP A 194 -7.74 -14.69 -24.34
C ASP A 194 -8.03 -13.28 -24.86
N ALA A 195 -8.66 -12.46 -24.07
CA ALA A 195 -8.80 -11.04 -24.32
C ALA A 195 -7.58 -10.31 -23.73
N ALA A 196 -6.44 -10.49 -24.36
CA ALA A 196 -5.43 -9.47 -24.31
C ALA A 196 -5.92 -8.36 -25.22
N ASP A 197 -6.66 -7.35 -24.73
CA ASP A 197 -6.49 -6.02 -25.29
C ASP A 197 -7.39 -4.99 -24.59
N GLU A 198 -6.79 -3.81 -24.43
CA GLU A 198 -7.34 -2.53 -24.00
C GLU A 198 -7.72 -2.40 -22.52
N ALA A 199 -6.75 -2.59 -21.63
CA ALA A 199 -6.79 -1.95 -20.33
C ALA A 199 -6.62 -0.42 -20.50
N ARG A 200 -7.60 0.39 -20.05
CA ARG A 200 -7.50 1.85 -20.05
C ARG A 200 -7.05 2.34 -18.68
N SER A 201 -5.89 3.03 -18.67
CA SER A 201 -5.48 3.84 -17.50
C SER A 201 -6.34 5.11 -17.46
N VAL A 202 -6.74 5.52 -16.26
CA VAL A 202 -7.47 6.77 -16.00
C VAL A 202 -6.62 7.58 -15.03
N ASP A 203 -6.11 8.71 -15.50
CA ASP A 203 -5.36 9.70 -14.71
C ASP A 203 -6.28 10.50 -13.76
#